data_bc7f52ab2d8d71ce5ab53d502211bc76
#
_entry.id   bc7f52ab2d8d71ce5ab53d502211bc76
#
_cell.length_a   1.000
_cell.length_b   1.000
_cell.length_c   1.000
_cell.angle_alpha   90.00
_cell.angle_beta   90.00
_cell.angle_gamma   90.00
#
_symmetry.space_group_name_H-M   'P 1'
#
loop_
_entity.id
_entity.type
_entity.pdbx_description
1 polymer ?
#
loop_
_entity_poly.entity_id
_entity_poly.type
_entity_poly.pdbx_seq_one_letter_code
_entity_poly.pdbx_strand_id
1 'polypeptide(L)'
;MAFNKLLKVGAIAAAVMGAGAVNAQEFITIGTGSVTGVYYPTGGAICKLVNKGRKDHNIRCSVESTGGSIYNVNTIRAGELDFGIVQSDWQYHGYNGTSKFAEQGPYKKLRAMFSLHTEPFNIIARADSGIENVQDLAGKRVNIGNPGSGDRATMGVVMDAMGWTNDSFKLASELKGSERSQALCDNKI
;
A
#
# COMPACT_ATOMS: atom_id res chain seq x y z
N MET A 1 39.74 -16.61 -55.14
CA MET A 1 39.10 -15.43 -54.43
C MET A 1 37.84 -15.76 -53.61
N ALA A 2 37.23 -16.93 -53.73
CA ALA A 2 36.00 -17.30 -53.01
C ALA A 2 36.23 -17.81 -51.55
N PHE A 3 37.38 -18.42 -51.28
CA PHE A 3 37.69 -19.03 -49.98
C PHE A 3 37.88 -18.01 -48.85
N ASN A 4 38.42 -16.82 -49.14
CA ASN A 4 38.64 -15.77 -48.14
C ASN A 4 37.34 -14.99 -47.73
N LYS A 5 36.27 -15.10 -48.53
CA LYS A 5 35.01 -14.48 -48.19
C LYS A 5 34.18 -15.33 -47.19
N LEU A 6 34.27 -16.64 -47.26
CA LEU A 6 33.61 -17.56 -46.35
C LEU A 6 34.19 -17.51 -44.93
N LEU A 7 35.50 -17.33 -44.78
CA LEU A 7 36.15 -17.19 -43.46
C LEU A 7 35.76 -15.89 -42.75
N LYS A 8 35.53 -14.80 -43.49
CA LYS A 8 35.12 -13.52 -42.89
C LYS A 8 33.65 -13.51 -42.41
N VAL A 9 32.78 -14.24 -43.08
CA VAL A 9 31.35 -14.36 -42.67
C VAL A 9 31.22 -15.27 -41.45
N GLY A 10 32.02 -16.34 -41.35
CA GLY A 10 32.02 -17.21 -40.14
C GLY A 10 32.54 -16.53 -38.87
N ALA A 11 33.51 -15.59 -38.99
CA ALA A 11 34.03 -14.87 -37.84
C ALA A 11 33.06 -13.82 -37.28
N ILE A 12 32.21 -13.23 -38.10
CA ILE A 12 31.17 -12.27 -37.66
C ILE A 12 30.01 -13.00 -36.99
N ALA A 13 29.64 -14.18 -37.47
CA ALA A 13 28.57 -14.97 -36.86
C ALA A 13 28.94 -15.52 -35.47
N ALA A 14 30.24 -15.83 -35.23
CA ALA A 14 30.69 -16.29 -33.92
C ALA A 14 30.80 -15.17 -32.87
N ALA A 15 30.97 -13.91 -33.27
CA ALA A 15 31.03 -12.77 -32.34
C ALA A 15 29.69 -12.36 -31.78
N VAL A 16 28.57 -12.72 -32.42
CA VAL A 16 27.20 -12.36 -31.94
C VAL A 16 26.68 -13.36 -30.88
N MET A 17 27.22 -14.58 -30.79
CA MET A 17 26.79 -15.58 -29.81
C MET A 17 27.45 -15.41 -28.43
N GLY A 18 28.34 -14.45 -28.25
CA GLY A 18 29.02 -14.14 -27.00
C GLY A 18 28.41 -12.99 -26.19
N ALA A 19 27.24 -12.49 -26.57
CA ALA A 19 26.47 -11.56 -25.71
C ALA A 19 25.98 -12.32 -24.49
N GLY A 20 26.83 -12.40 -23.46
CA GLY A 20 26.45 -12.93 -22.14
C GLY A 20 25.13 -12.28 -21.72
N ALA A 21 24.20 -13.08 -21.25
CA ALA A 21 22.94 -12.59 -20.68
C ALA A 21 23.28 -11.57 -19.59
N VAL A 22 23.20 -10.29 -19.92
CA VAL A 22 23.26 -9.22 -18.94
C VAL A 22 22.01 -9.42 -18.09
N ASN A 23 22.15 -9.96 -16.88
CA ASN A 23 21.06 -10.02 -15.91
C ASN A 23 20.60 -8.57 -15.67
N ALA A 24 19.52 -8.18 -16.32
CA ALA A 24 18.93 -6.87 -16.10
C ALA A 24 18.56 -6.74 -14.61
N GLN A 25 18.85 -5.57 -14.03
CA GLN A 25 18.47 -5.29 -12.66
C GLN A 25 16.95 -5.32 -12.54
N GLU A 26 16.43 -6.11 -11.61
CA GLU A 26 15.02 -6.16 -11.30
C GLU A 26 14.67 -5.06 -10.29
N PHE A 27 13.60 -4.33 -10.55
CA PHE A 27 13.10 -3.29 -9.68
C PHE A 27 11.79 -3.76 -9.06
N ILE A 28 11.69 -3.65 -7.75
CA ILE A 28 10.47 -3.92 -7.00
C ILE A 28 10.06 -2.70 -6.20
N THR A 29 8.75 -2.49 -6.10
CA THR A 29 8.17 -1.37 -5.36
C THR A 29 7.22 -1.88 -4.28
N ILE A 30 7.34 -1.34 -3.07
CA ILE A 30 6.44 -1.61 -1.95
C ILE A 30 5.54 -0.41 -1.74
N GLY A 31 4.24 -0.56 -1.99
CA GLY A 31 3.21 0.41 -1.61
C GLY A 31 3.04 0.44 -0.10
N THR A 32 2.97 1.63 0.47
CA THR A 32 2.94 1.82 1.92
C THR A 32 1.69 2.59 2.35
N GLY A 33 1.82 3.78 2.84
CA GLY A 33 0.77 4.69 3.28
C GLY A 33 1.32 6.11 3.39
N SER A 34 0.75 6.93 4.29
CA SER A 34 1.28 8.26 4.57
C SER A 34 2.74 8.20 5.02
N VAL A 35 3.56 9.16 4.58
CA VAL A 35 4.99 9.25 4.94
C VAL A 35 5.25 9.38 6.45
N THR A 36 4.30 9.87 7.21
CA THR A 36 4.36 9.98 8.68
C THR A 36 3.73 8.79 9.40
N GLY A 37 3.14 7.85 8.66
CA GLY A 37 2.54 6.62 9.21
C GLY A 37 3.58 5.51 9.34
N VAL A 38 3.22 4.44 10.05
CA VAL A 38 4.10 3.29 10.34
C VAL A 38 4.49 2.52 9.07
N TYR A 39 3.62 2.42 8.07
CA TYR A 39 3.87 1.65 6.87
C TYR A 39 5.07 2.14 6.07
N TYR A 40 5.23 3.47 5.94
CA TYR A 40 6.31 4.04 5.13
C TYR A 40 7.71 3.71 5.68
N PRO A 41 8.06 3.99 6.96
CA PRO A 41 9.34 3.60 7.51
C PRO A 41 9.53 2.08 7.58
N THR A 42 8.47 1.30 7.77
CA THR A 42 8.54 -0.17 7.76
C THR A 42 8.90 -0.69 6.36
N GLY A 43 8.24 -0.22 5.31
CA GLY A 43 8.60 -0.52 3.93
C GLY A 43 10.04 -0.11 3.61
N GLY A 44 10.45 1.07 4.08
CA GLY A 44 11.83 1.55 3.95
C GLY A 44 12.86 0.62 4.60
N ALA A 45 12.55 0.09 5.79
CA ALA A 45 13.41 -0.88 6.48
C ALA A 45 13.51 -2.20 5.69
N ILE A 46 12.39 -2.71 5.15
CA ILE A 46 12.38 -3.90 4.29
C ILE A 46 13.24 -3.66 3.05
N CYS A 47 13.02 -2.56 2.33
CA CYS A 47 13.81 -2.24 1.14
C CYS A 47 15.30 -2.06 1.46
N LYS A 48 15.65 -1.50 2.62
CA LYS A 48 17.05 -1.42 3.07
C LYS A 48 17.67 -2.80 3.24
N LEU A 49 16.94 -3.78 3.78
CA LEU A 49 17.42 -5.16 3.93
C LEU A 49 17.56 -5.84 2.56
N VAL A 50 16.57 -5.75 1.69
CA VAL A 50 16.63 -6.29 0.32
C VAL A 50 17.83 -5.68 -0.43
N ASN A 51 17.99 -4.38 -0.40
CA ASN A 51 19.07 -3.69 -1.12
C ASN A 51 20.48 -4.04 -0.61
N LYS A 52 20.64 -4.54 0.62
CA LYS A 52 21.94 -5.07 1.11
C LYS A 52 22.40 -6.28 0.31
N GLY A 53 21.48 -7.17 -0.09
CA GLY A 53 21.77 -8.36 -0.89
C GLY A 53 21.77 -8.10 -2.40
N ARG A 54 21.66 -6.83 -2.84
CA ARG A 54 21.52 -6.49 -4.28
C ARG A 54 22.60 -7.05 -5.18
N LYS A 55 23.83 -7.20 -4.67
CA LYS A 55 24.94 -7.77 -5.45
C LYS A 55 24.75 -9.25 -5.74
N ASP A 56 23.99 -9.95 -4.90
CA ASP A 56 23.79 -11.40 -4.98
C ASP A 56 22.57 -11.74 -5.84
N HIS A 57 21.45 -11.00 -5.68
CA HIS A 57 20.18 -11.30 -6.34
C HIS A 57 19.75 -10.27 -7.40
N ASN A 58 20.52 -9.18 -7.59
CA ASN A 58 20.28 -8.12 -8.59
C ASN A 58 18.91 -7.41 -8.48
N ILE A 59 18.24 -7.47 -7.32
CA ILE A 59 16.96 -6.79 -7.07
C ILE A 59 17.21 -5.45 -6.39
N ARG A 60 16.55 -4.40 -6.86
CA ARG A 60 16.49 -3.09 -6.23
C ARG A 60 15.08 -2.81 -5.74
N CYS A 61 14.94 -2.58 -4.43
CA CYS A 61 13.69 -2.26 -3.77
C CYS A 61 13.56 -0.75 -3.52
N SER A 62 12.37 -0.21 -3.78
CA SER A 62 11.95 1.15 -3.44
C SER A 62 10.60 1.13 -2.73
N VAL A 63 10.30 2.20 -1.99
CA VAL A 63 9.00 2.39 -1.32
C VAL A 63 8.23 3.51 -1.99
N GLU A 64 6.91 3.34 -2.00
CA GLU A 64 5.98 4.36 -2.47
C GLU A 64 5.02 4.76 -1.36
N SER A 65 4.83 6.07 -1.17
CA SER A 65 3.79 6.60 -0.30
C SER A 65 2.46 6.54 -1.03
N THR A 66 1.48 5.87 -0.46
CA THR A 66 0.20 5.58 -1.10
C THR A 66 -0.99 6.01 -0.24
N GLY A 67 -2.19 5.73 -0.73
CA GLY A 67 -3.43 5.89 0.04
C GLY A 67 -3.59 4.90 1.19
N GLY A 68 -2.86 3.78 1.19
CA GLY A 68 -2.94 2.72 2.22
C GLY A 68 -3.56 1.43 1.71
N SER A 69 -4.15 0.63 2.60
CA SER A 69 -4.48 -0.78 2.37
C SER A 69 -5.31 -1.06 1.12
N ILE A 70 -6.44 -0.34 0.93
CA ILE A 70 -7.33 -0.57 -0.22
C ILE A 70 -6.63 -0.17 -1.53
N TYR A 71 -5.95 0.97 -1.52
CA TYR A 71 -5.16 1.43 -2.65
C TYR A 71 -4.10 0.39 -3.04
N ASN A 72 -3.31 -0.09 -2.07
CA ASN A 72 -2.23 -1.04 -2.32
C ASN A 72 -2.76 -2.35 -2.94
N VAL A 73 -3.86 -2.92 -2.43
CA VAL A 73 -4.46 -4.13 -3.01
C VAL A 73 -4.92 -3.89 -4.45
N ASN A 74 -5.54 -2.75 -4.74
CA ASN A 74 -6.01 -2.42 -6.08
C ASN A 74 -4.84 -2.23 -7.06
N THR A 75 -3.79 -1.55 -6.62
CA THR A 75 -2.62 -1.25 -7.46
C THR A 75 -1.78 -2.52 -7.73
N ILE A 76 -1.69 -3.44 -6.74
CA ILE A 76 -1.11 -4.78 -6.94
C ILE A 76 -1.96 -5.58 -7.93
N ARG A 77 -3.29 -5.51 -7.83
CA ARG A 77 -4.21 -6.18 -8.79
C ARG A 77 -4.01 -5.65 -10.21
N ALA A 78 -3.78 -4.35 -10.37
CA ALA A 78 -3.51 -3.71 -11.65
C ALA A 78 -2.11 -4.04 -12.21
N GLY A 79 -1.21 -4.59 -11.40
CA GLY A 79 0.18 -4.89 -11.79
C GLY A 79 1.10 -3.67 -11.75
N GLU A 80 0.70 -2.61 -11.05
CA GLU A 80 1.46 -1.35 -10.93
C GLU A 80 2.32 -1.31 -9.65
N LEU A 81 2.03 -2.20 -8.67
CA LEU A 81 2.84 -2.45 -7.49
C LEU A 81 3.16 -3.93 -7.38
N ASP A 82 4.38 -4.26 -6.96
CA ASP A 82 4.80 -5.64 -6.72
C ASP A 82 4.37 -6.11 -5.34
N PHE A 83 4.48 -5.23 -4.33
CA PHE A 83 4.16 -5.51 -2.94
C PHE A 83 3.39 -4.34 -2.31
N GLY A 84 2.73 -4.62 -1.18
CA GLY A 84 2.05 -3.59 -0.41
C GLY A 84 1.92 -3.97 1.05
N ILE A 85 2.02 -2.98 1.94
CA ILE A 85 1.66 -3.16 3.34
C ILE A 85 0.16 -2.93 3.46
N VAL A 86 -0.53 -3.89 4.05
CA VAL A 86 -2.00 -3.96 4.05
C VAL A 86 -2.47 -4.53 5.38
N GLN A 87 -3.53 -3.99 5.94
CA GLN A 87 -4.24 -4.60 7.06
C GLN A 87 -4.75 -5.99 6.67
N SER A 88 -4.70 -6.94 7.58
CA SER A 88 -5.03 -8.34 7.32
C SER A 88 -6.48 -8.59 6.90
N ASP A 89 -7.41 -7.81 7.43
CA ASP A 89 -8.84 -7.84 7.04
C ASP A 89 -9.04 -7.40 5.59
N TRP A 90 -8.37 -6.33 5.15
CA TRP A 90 -8.47 -5.89 3.75
C TRP A 90 -7.75 -6.80 2.78
N GLN A 91 -6.66 -7.46 3.20
CA GLN A 91 -6.05 -8.54 2.44
C GLN A 91 -7.02 -9.72 2.26
N TYR A 92 -7.71 -10.12 3.34
CA TYR A 92 -8.75 -11.16 3.29
C TYR A 92 -9.89 -10.78 2.34
N HIS A 93 -10.43 -9.58 2.47
CA HIS A 93 -11.51 -9.09 1.61
C HIS A 93 -11.08 -8.96 0.14
N GLY A 94 -9.86 -8.51 -0.14
CA GLY A 94 -9.30 -8.44 -1.49
C GLY A 94 -9.14 -9.82 -2.13
N TYR A 95 -8.65 -10.80 -1.36
CA TYR A 95 -8.51 -12.18 -1.83
C TYR A 95 -9.87 -12.84 -2.14
N ASN A 96 -10.89 -12.57 -1.31
CA ASN A 96 -12.21 -13.18 -1.44
C ASN A 96 -13.21 -12.36 -2.28
N GLY A 97 -12.90 -11.13 -2.66
CA GLY A 97 -13.80 -10.25 -3.41
C GLY A 97 -15.04 -9.88 -2.60
N THR A 98 -14.86 -9.49 -1.34
CA THR A 98 -15.95 -9.11 -0.43
C THR A 98 -15.76 -7.69 0.08
N SER A 99 -16.76 -7.12 0.77
CA SER A 99 -16.74 -5.75 1.30
C SER A 99 -16.37 -4.73 0.21
N LYS A 100 -15.35 -3.91 0.41
CA LYS A 100 -14.89 -2.87 -0.55
C LYS A 100 -14.40 -3.42 -1.91
N PHE A 101 -14.22 -4.73 -2.02
CA PHE A 101 -13.79 -5.41 -3.25
C PHE A 101 -14.90 -6.23 -3.92
N ALA A 102 -16.16 -6.14 -3.45
CA ALA A 102 -17.27 -6.95 -3.94
C ALA A 102 -17.52 -6.75 -5.45
N GLU A 103 -17.50 -5.50 -5.93
CA GLU A 103 -17.71 -5.18 -7.35
C GLU A 103 -16.58 -5.69 -8.24
N GLN A 104 -15.35 -5.73 -7.73
CA GLN A 104 -14.18 -6.19 -8.48
C GLN A 104 -14.02 -7.71 -8.47
N GLY A 105 -14.72 -8.37 -7.56
CA GLY A 105 -14.63 -9.82 -7.34
C GLY A 105 -13.31 -10.27 -6.69
N PRO A 106 -13.14 -11.59 -6.50
CA PRO A 106 -11.99 -12.16 -5.81
C PRO A 106 -10.68 -11.96 -6.57
N TYR A 107 -9.61 -11.66 -5.84
CA TYR A 107 -8.25 -11.62 -6.38
C TYR A 107 -7.42 -12.80 -5.87
N LYS A 108 -7.61 -13.96 -6.47
CA LYS A 108 -6.98 -15.24 -6.03
C LYS A 108 -5.48 -15.33 -6.29
N LYS A 109 -4.89 -14.37 -7.01
CA LYS A 109 -3.43 -14.27 -7.19
C LYS A 109 -2.74 -13.52 -6.03
N LEU A 110 -3.49 -12.79 -5.19
CA LEU A 110 -2.93 -12.11 -4.02
C LEU A 110 -2.29 -13.13 -3.05
N ARG A 111 -1.13 -12.78 -2.50
CA ARG A 111 -0.41 -13.60 -1.52
C ARG A 111 -0.01 -12.77 -0.31
N ALA A 112 -0.20 -13.30 0.89
CA ALA A 112 0.42 -12.77 2.09
C ALA A 112 1.86 -13.32 2.18
N MET A 113 2.82 -12.43 2.43
CA MET A 113 4.23 -12.80 2.61
C MET A 113 4.53 -13.11 4.08
N PHE A 114 4.26 -12.16 4.96
CA PHE A 114 4.44 -12.27 6.41
C PHE A 114 3.68 -11.18 7.13
N SER A 115 3.46 -11.36 8.43
CA SER A 115 2.88 -10.35 9.32
C SER A 115 3.98 -9.46 9.88
N LEU A 116 3.73 -8.15 9.95
CA LEU A 116 4.68 -7.15 10.43
C LEU A 116 4.45 -6.79 11.90
N HIS A 117 3.24 -6.37 12.24
CA HIS A 117 2.86 -5.92 13.58
C HIS A 117 1.34 -6.02 13.79
N THR A 118 0.90 -5.93 15.04
CA THR A 118 -0.53 -5.76 15.37
C THR A 118 -0.97 -4.34 15.06
N GLU A 119 -2.20 -4.17 14.60
CA GLU A 119 -2.76 -2.87 14.21
C GLU A 119 -4.21 -2.76 14.75
N PRO A 120 -4.37 -2.48 16.06
CA PRO A 120 -5.69 -2.28 16.63
C PRO A 120 -6.31 -0.98 16.10
N PHE A 121 -7.60 -1.01 15.79
CA PHE A 121 -8.35 0.18 15.44
C PHE A 121 -8.56 1.05 16.69
N ASN A 122 -8.10 2.28 16.65
CA ASN A 122 -8.22 3.23 17.75
C ASN A 122 -8.93 4.51 17.29
N ILE A 123 -9.82 5.02 18.14
CA ILE A 123 -10.42 6.35 18.00
C ILE A 123 -9.79 7.24 19.07
N ILE A 124 -9.24 8.37 18.65
CA ILE A 124 -8.60 9.33 19.54
C ILE A 124 -9.46 10.58 19.58
N ALA A 125 -9.86 11.00 20.77
CA ALA A 125 -10.59 12.23 21.02
C ALA A 125 -9.80 13.15 21.94
N ARG A 126 -10.04 14.46 21.82
CA ARG A 126 -9.50 15.45 22.76
C ARG A 126 -10.19 15.28 24.12
N ALA A 127 -9.45 15.43 25.20
CA ALA A 127 -10.00 15.31 26.55
C ALA A 127 -11.13 16.32 26.85
N ASP A 128 -11.10 17.47 26.18
CA ASP A 128 -12.11 18.54 26.35
C ASP A 128 -13.29 18.43 25.37
N SER A 129 -13.38 17.36 24.59
CA SER A 129 -14.44 17.16 23.57
C SER A 129 -15.76 16.64 24.14
N GLY A 130 -15.73 16.07 25.34
CA GLY A 130 -16.85 15.37 25.94
C GLY A 130 -17.22 14.06 25.25
N ILE A 131 -16.28 13.47 24.49
CA ILE A 131 -16.43 12.16 23.84
C ILE A 131 -15.88 11.09 24.78
N GLU A 132 -16.73 10.20 25.27
CA GLU A 132 -16.37 9.10 26.16
C GLU A 132 -16.53 7.73 25.48
N ASN A 133 -17.38 7.65 24.46
CA ASN A 133 -17.66 6.42 23.73
C ASN A 133 -17.92 6.70 22.25
N VAL A 134 -18.06 5.64 21.44
CA VAL A 134 -18.23 5.76 19.98
C VAL A 134 -19.50 6.52 19.62
N GLN A 135 -20.58 6.36 20.37
CA GLN A 135 -21.88 6.99 20.11
C GLN A 135 -21.78 8.52 20.18
N ASP A 136 -20.89 9.05 21.01
CA ASP A 136 -20.70 10.48 21.19
C ASP A 136 -20.07 11.18 19.98
N LEU A 137 -19.61 10.43 19.00
CA LEU A 137 -19.10 10.97 17.74
C LEU A 137 -20.20 11.60 16.86
N ALA A 138 -21.46 11.19 17.05
CA ALA A 138 -22.58 11.77 16.31
C ALA A 138 -22.67 13.28 16.56
N GLY A 139 -22.81 14.06 15.47
CA GLY A 139 -22.84 15.52 15.52
C GLY A 139 -21.49 16.20 15.80
N LYS A 140 -20.40 15.46 16.00
CA LYS A 140 -19.05 16.01 16.19
C LYS A 140 -18.33 16.19 14.86
N ARG A 141 -17.21 16.90 14.90
CA ARG A 141 -16.25 16.93 13.78
C ARG A 141 -15.34 15.70 13.91
N VAL A 142 -15.33 14.86 12.91
CA VAL A 142 -14.62 13.57 12.95
C VAL A 142 -13.79 13.41 11.68
N ASN A 143 -12.54 13.00 11.81
CA ASN A 143 -11.79 12.51 10.67
C ASN A 143 -12.09 11.03 10.46
N ILE A 144 -12.74 10.70 9.36
CA ILE A 144 -13.15 9.34 9.00
C ILE A 144 -12.11 8.59 8.16
N GLY A 145 -10.94 9.21 7.93
CA GLY A 145 -9.84 8.63 7.14
C GLY A 145 -9.88 8.99 5.66
N ASN A 146 -8.73 8.99 5.02
CA ASN A 146 -8.63 9.33 3.59
C ASN A 146 -9.13 8.20 2.68
N PRO A 147 -9.67 8.53 1.50
CA PRO A 147 -10.06 7.53 0.50
C PRO A 147 -8.92 6.58 0.16
N GLY A 148 -9.24 5.29 0.03
CA GLY A 148 -8.26 4.23 -0.27
C GLY A 148 -7.46 3.74 0.94
N SER A 149 -7.61 4.33 2.13
CA SER A 149 -6.96 3.84 3.35
C SER A 149 -7.73 2.70 4.00
N GLY A 150 -7.02 1.87 4.78
CA GLY A 150 -7.63 0.89 5.65
C GLY A 150 -8.46 1.55 6.75
N ASP A 151 -7.96 2.66 7.34
CA ASP A 151 -8.66 3.45 8.36
C ASP A 151 -10.05 3.86 7.88
N ARG A 152 -10.15 4.43 6.66
CA ARG A 152 -11.42 4.85 6.08
C ARG A 152 -12.37 3.67 5.84
N ALA A 153 -11.82 2.55 5.42
CA ALA A 153 -12.62 1.36 5.18
C ALA A 153 -13.14 0.76 6.50
N THR A 154 -12.29 0.67 7.53
CA THR A 154 -12.67 0.20 8.87
C THR A 154 -13.68 1.14 9.54
N MET A 155 -13.47 2.47 9.44
CA MET A 155 -14.45 3.43 9.92
C MET A 155 -15.79 3.28 9.20
N GLY A 156 -15.78 2.92 7.90
CA GLY A 156 -17.01 2.58 7.17
C GLY A 156 -17.76 1.43 7.79
N VAL A 157 -17.09 0.38 8.23
CA VAL A 157 -17.72 -0.75 8.95
C VAL A 157 -18.36 -0.29 10.26
N VAL A 158 -17.68 0.59 11.01
CA VAL A 158 -18.23 1.18 12.24
C VAL A 158 -19.47 2.02 11.91
N MET A 159 -19.39 2.86 10.89
CA MET A 159 -20.53 3.71 10.47
C MET A 159 -21.73 2.86 10.05
N ASP A 160 -21.51 1.81 9.25
CA ASP A 160 -22.56 0.88 8.83
C ASP A 160 -23.24 0.19 10.04
N ALA A 161 -22.44 -0.27 11.01
CA ALA A 161 -22.95 -0.91 12.24
C ALA A 161 -23.75 0.06 13.12
N MET A 162 -23.42 1.35 13.09
CA MET A 162 -24.10 2.41 13.83
C MET A 162 -25.27 3.03 13.06
N GLY A 163 -25.49 2.66 11.80
CA GLY A 163 -26.46 3.28 10.91
C GLY A 163 -26.11 4.73 10.55
N TRP A 164 -24.82 5.06 10.53
CA TRP A 164 -24.33 6.40 10.24
C TRP A 164 -23.97 6.62 8.78
N THR A 165 -24.18 7.86 8.33
CA THR A 165 -23.66 8.41 7.07
C THR A 165 -22.70 9.56 7.39
N ASN A 166 -22.11 10.18 6.38
CA ASN A 166 -21.29 11.38 6.58
C ASN A 166 -22.09 12.51 7.24
N ASP A 167 -23.40 12.60 6.99
CA ASP A 167 -24.30 13.61 7.56
C ASP A 167 -24.59 13.37 9.06
N SER A 168 -24.23 12.20 9.58
CA SER A 168 -24.31 11.93 11.03
C SER A 168 -23.29 12.73 11.83
N PHE A 169 -22.31 13.34 11.18
CA PHE A 169 -21.27 14.17 11.78
C PHE A 169 -21.47 15.64 11.43
N LYS A 170 -21.07 16.53 12.33
CA LYS A 170 -20.99 17.97 12.01
C LYS A 170 -19.99 18.23 10.88
N LEU A 171 -18.93 17.43 10.81
CA LEU A 171 -17.93 17.40 9.75
C LEU A 171 -17.35 15.99 9.67
N ALA A 172 -17.48 15.34 8.52
CA ALA A 172 -16.76 14.12 8.19
C ALA A 172 -15.55 14.50 7.33
N SER A 173 -14.37 14.67 7.93
CA SER A 173 -13.15 14.99 7.18
C SER A 173 -12.42 13.72 6.75
N GLU A 174 -11.68 13.81 5.65
CA GLU A 174 -10.96 12.68 5.04
C GLU A 174 -9.44 12.96 4.98
N LEU A 175 -8.90 13.50 6.08
CA LEU A 175 -7.50 13.87 6.18
C LEU A 175 -6.59 12.64 6.21
N LYS A 176 -5.44 12.75 5.56
CA LYS A 176 -4.38 11.75 5.63
C LYS A 176 -3.73 11.70 7.02
N GLY A 177 -3.07 10.58 7.33
CA GLY A 177 -2.38 10.41 8.61
C GLY A 177 -1.39 11.52 8.96
N SER A 178 -0.78 12.15 7.95
CA SER A 178 0.14 13.29 8.12
C SER A 178 -0.53 14.59 8.61
N GLU A 179 -1.83 14.72 8.43
CA GLU A 179 -2.59 15.97 8.65
C GLU A 179 -3.48 15.88 9.88
N ARG A 180 -4.02 14.68 10.18
CA ARG A 180 -5.05 14.48 11.19
C ARG A 180 -4.61 14.84 12.61
N SER A 181 -3.36 14.55 12.98
CA SER A 181 -2.86 14.83 14.31
C SER A 181 -2.82 16.34 14.59
N GLN A 182 -2.30 17.12 13.63
CA GLN A 182 -2.29 18.57 13.75
C GLN A 182 -3.72 19.16 13.74
N ALA A 183 -4.59 18.64 12.87
CA ALA A 183 -5.98 19.09 12.81
C ALA A 183 -6.73 18.83 14.12
N LEU A 184 -6.46 17.70 14.79
CA LEU A 184 -7.00 17.40 16.12
C LEU A 184 -6.47 18.37 17.19
N CYS A 185 -5.15 18.61 17.20
CA CYS A 185 -4.54 19.59 18.14
C CYS A 185 -5.08 21.00 17.92
N ASP A 186 -5.28 21.40 16.67
CA ASP A 186 -5.83 22.72 16.28
C ASP A 186 -7.37 22.82 16.48
N ASN A 187 -8.00 21.80 17.03
CA ASN A 187 -9.45 21.73 17.21
C ASN A 187 -10.23 21.94 15.89
N LYS A 188 -9.70 21.42 14.78
CA LYS A 188 -10.38 21.45 13.46
C LYS A 188 -11.26 20.20 13.24
N ILE A 189 -10.89 19.10 13.90
CA ILE A 189 -11.62 17.83 13.96
C ILE A 189 -11.80 17.40 15.40
#